data_cf575befd2defd0657871444f70c9522
#
_entry.id   cf575befd2defd0657871444f70c9522
#
_cell.length_a   1.000
_cell.length_b   1.000
_cell.length_c   1.000
_cell.angle_alpha   90.00
_cell.angle_beta   90.00
_cell.angle_gamma   90.00
#
_symmetry.space_group_name_H-M   'P 1'
#
loop_
_entity.id
_entity.type
_entity.pdbx_description
1 polymer ?
#
loop_
_entity_poly.entity_id
_entity_poly.type
_entity_poly.pdbx_seq_one_letter_code
_entity_poly.pdbx_strand_id
1 'polypeptide(L)'
;SGSWGDRFGFEGNLSVTKWVHPVFGMRAQLQGGWFNNFDSQIGKMTWPYMFGHLDFMVNASNWIGGYRADRAWYAVPFAGFGYMASNFTDRSQRENASGSRQEFAFTAGLLSKFRLSPAFDFNIELKGLLTKSGICPAEMNGSYLAGLSATVGITYRFNQRGWERGVPGYTADDIRAFQNAVAAGNSALEAARSENADLANRLK
;
A
#
# COMPACT_ATOMS: atom_id res chain seq x y z
N SER A 1 32.69 12.15 -14.12
CA SER A 1 31.36 11.57 -14.37
C SER A 1 31.22 10.33 -13.49
N GLY A 2 30.39 10.40 -12.45
CA GLY A 2 30.11 9.29 -11.56
C GLY A 2 29.40 8.16 -12.31
N SER A 3 29.69 6.92 -11.93
CA SER A 3 29.01 5.73 -12.43
C SER A 3 27.53 5.75 -12.03
N TRP A 4 26.67 5.16 -12.84
CA TRP A 4 25.24 4.95 -12.49
C TRP A 4 25.08 4.23 -11.13
N GLY A 5 25.96 3.30 -10.80
CA GLY A 5 25.98 2.58 -9.53
C GLY A 5 26.22 3.44 -8.30
N ASP A 6 26.82 4.61 -8.44
CA ASP A 6 27.12 5.52 -7.32
C ASP A 6 25.88 6.26 -6.79
N ARG A 7 24.76 6.18 -7.50
CA ARG A 7 23.48 6.85 -7.15
C ARG A 7 22.49 5.93 -6.44
N PHE A 8 22.75 4.62 -6.41
CA PHE A 8 21.86 3.66 -5.76
C PHE A 8 22.19 3.53 -4.28
N GLY A 9 21.20 3.74 -3.42
CA GLY A 9 21.23 3.46 -1.99
C GLY A 9 20.43 2.20 -1.68
N PHE A 10 20.71 1.59 -0.54
CA PHE A 10 19.92 0.51 0.02
C PHE A 10 18.84 1.07 0.94
N GLU A 11 17.62 0.54 0.85
CA GLU A 11 16.47 0.92 1.66
C GLU A 11 15.76 -0.33 2.18
N GLY A 12 15.34 -0.28 3.46
CA GLY A 12 14.46 -1.26 4.06
C GLY A 12 13.25 -0.57 4.67
N ASN A 13 12.08 -1.22 4.63
CA ASN A 13 10.88 -0.67 5.22
C ASN A 13 10.03 -1.72 5.95
N LEU A 14 9.26 -1.25 6.94
CA LEU A 14 8.24 -2.00 7.65
C LEU A 14 6.95 -1.19 7.65
N SER A 15 5.82 -1.83 7.34
CA SER A 15 4.54 -1.11 7.28
C SER A 15 3.39 -1.92 7.86
N VAL A 16 2.41 -1.20 8.39
CA VAL A 16 1.11 -1.73 8.80
C VAL A 16 0.04 -1.01 8.00
N THR A 17 -0.81 -1.79 7.33
CA THR A 17 -1.90 -1.27 6.49
C THR A 17 -3.24 -1.69 7.04
N LYS A 18 -4.18 -0.75 7.13
CA LYS A 18 -5.58 -1.00 7.44
C LYS A 18 -6.47 -0.55 6.29
N TRP A 19 -7.20 -1.49 5.72
CA TRP A 19 -8.25 -1.20 4.75
C TRP A 19 -9.55 -0.88 5.50
N VAL A 20 -10.12 0.28 5.27
CA VAL A 20 -11.40 0.73 5.85
C VAL A 20 -12.57 0.52 4.88
N HIS A 21 -12.25 0.37 3.59
CA HIS A 21 -13.16 0.09 2.50
C HIS A 21 -12.44 -0.78 1.46
N PRO A 22 -13.13 -1.57 0.60
CA PRO A 22 -12.46 -2.33 -0.47
C PRO A 22 -11.57 -1.50 -1.40
N VAL A 23 -11.84 -0.19 -1.48
CA VAL A 23 -11.12 0.78 -2.32
C VAL A 23 -10.14 1.63 -1.53
N PHE A 24 -10.44 1.95 -0.24
CA PHE A 24 -9.68 2.91 0.54
C PHE A 24 -8.98 2.26 1.72
N GLY A 25 -7.72 2.59 1.90
CA GLY A 25 -6.89 2.13 3.01
C GLY A 25 -5.94 3.21 3.51
N MET A 26 -5.38 2.97 4.68
CA MET A 26 -4.33 3.79 5.30
C MET A 26 -3.17 2.89 5.67
N ARG A 27 -1.95 3.40 5.51
CA ARG A 27 -0.72 2.71 5.86
C ARG A 27 0.15 3.60 6.73
N ALA A 28 0.67 3.05 7.82
CA ALA A 28 1.80 3.61 8.53
C ALA A 28 3.05 2.84 8.11
N GLN A 29 4.10 3.54 7.70
CA GLN A 29 5.35 2.95 7.24
C GLN A 29 6.54 3.60 7.94
N LEU A 30 7.47 2.78 8.37
CA LEU A 30 8.80 3.17 8.82
C LEU A 30 9.81 2.65 7.81
N GLN A 31 10.64 3.54 7.32
CA GLN A 31 11.63 3.29 6.27
C GLN A 31 12.98 3.80 6.74
N GLY A 32 14.03 3.09 6.39
CA GLY A 32 15.40 3.50 6.68
C GLY A 32 16.37 3.00 5.64
N GLY A 33 17.45 3.73 5.47
CA GLY A 33 18.45 3.39 4.46
C GLY A 33 19.52 4.46 4.34
N TRP A 34 20.17 4.47 3.19
CA TRP A 34 21.21 5.43 2.86
C TRP A 34 20.87 6.13 1.56
N PHE A 35 20.83 7.47 1.62
CA PHE A 35 20.85 8.27 0.40
C PHE A 35 22.25 8.31 -0.18
N ASN A 36 22.34 8.12 -1.48
CA ASN A 36 23.54 8.36 -2.25
C ASN A 36 23.28 9.51 -3.22
N ASN A 37 24.06 10.55 -3.13
CA ASN A 37 24.08 11.63 -4.08
C ASN A 37 25.50 11.81 -4.65
N PHE A 38 25.57 12.20 -5.89
CA PHE A 38 26.83 12.50 -6.57
C PHE A 38 26.81 13.95 -7.02
N ASP A 39 27.65 14.76 -6.40
CA ASP A 39 27.93 16.12 -6.84
C ASP A 39 29.24 16.14 -7.65
N SER A 40 29.26 16.96 -8.71
CA SER A 40 30.43 17.04 -9.62
C SER A 40 31.66 17.68 -8.98
N GLN A 41 31.48 18.46 -7.91
CA GLN A 41 32.58 19.18 -7.22
C GLN A 41 33.01 18.45 -5.94
N ILE A 42 32.07 17.80 -5.23
CA ILE A 42 32.30 17.20 -3.91
C ILE A 42 32.47 15.67 -4.01
N GLY A 43 32.00 15.03 -5.10
CA GLY A 43 32.02 13.59 -5.28
C GLY A 43 30.79 12.89 -4.70
N LYS A 44 30.97 11.61 -4.33
CA LYS A 44 29.91 10.77 -3.76
C LYS A 44 29.68 11.13 -2.30
N MET A 45 28.44 11.50 -1.97
CA MET A 45 27.98 11.72 -0.61
C MET A 45 27.01 10.59 -0.23
N THR A 46 27.19 10.00 0.94
CA THR A 46 26.31 8.95 1.48
C THR A 46 25.94 9.30 2.92
N TRP A 47 24.64 9.31 3.24
CA TRP A 47 24.18 9.56 4.61
C TRP A 47 22.97 8.70 4.96
N PRO A 48 22.89 8.23 6.22
CA PRO A 48 21.75 7.45 6.68
C PRO A 48 20.53 8.34 6.89
N TYR A 49 19.36 7.76 6.67
CA TYR A 49 18.10 8.40 6.99
C TYR A 49 17.12 7.41 7.61
N MET A 50 16.17 7.95 8.35
CA MET A 50 14.98 7.27 8.83
C MET A 50 13.77 8.12 8.48
N PHE A 51 12.71 7.50 8.01
CA PHE A 51 11.51 8.18 7.57
C PHE A 51 10.27 7.44 8.06
N GLY A 52 9.48 8.10 8.91
CA GLY A 52 8.18 7.63 9.35
C GLY A 52 7.07 8.41 8.68
N HIS A 53 6.13 7.73 8.00
CA HIS A 53 5.07 8.39 7.25
C HIS A 53 3.74 7.64 7.31
N LEU A 54 2.69 8.39 7.03
CA LEU A 54 1.33 7.90 6.86
C LEU A 54 0.91 8.10 5.41
N ASP A 55 0.38 7.05 4.80
CA ASP A 55 -0.11 7.08 3.42
C ASP A 55 -1.60 6.84 3.38
N PHE A 56 -2.28 7.57 2.50
CA PHE A 56 -3.60 7.26 2.01
C PHE A 56 -3.49 6.44 0.73
N MET A 57 -4.19 5.32 0.70
CA MET A 57 -4.08 4.32 -0.36
C MET A 57 -5.42 4.14 -1.07
N VAL A 58 -5.39 4.04 -2.38
CA VAL A 58 -6.56 3.77 -3.22
C VAL A 58 -6.34 2.49 -4.00
N ASN A 59 -7.17 1.47 -3.80
CA ASN A 59 -7.13 0.27 -4.63
C ASN A 59 -7.81 0.54 -5.98
N ALA A 60 -7.03 1.00 -6.95
CA ALA A 60 -7.52 1.33 -8.29
C ALA A 60 -8.13 0.12 -9.01
N SER A 61 -7.59 -1.08 -8.78
CA SER A 61 -8.15 -2.31 -9.36
C SER A 61 -9.57 -2.61 -8.88
N ASN A 62 -9.85 -2.34 -7.58
CA ASN A 62 -11.19 -2.51 -7.03
C ASN A 62 -12.11 -1.34 -7.39
N TRP A 63 -11.56 -0.13 -7.51
CA TRP A 63 -12.35 1.04 -7.87
C TRP A 63 -12.90 0.94 -9.31
N ILE A 64 -12.02 0.56 -10.26
CA ILE A 64 -12.38 0.49 -11.68
C ILE A 64 -13.10 -0.83 -12.00
N GLY A 65 -12.58 -1.94 -11.51
CA GLY A 65 -13.04 -3.29 -11.85
C GLY A 65 -13.97 -3.96 -10.83
N GLY A 66 -14.46 -3.22 -9.83
CA GLY A 66 -15.24 -3.76 -8.73
C GLY A 66 -14.41 -4.64 -7.78
N TYR A 67 -14.97 -4.91 -6.60
CA TYR A 67 -14.35 -5.81 -5.64
C TYR A 67 -14.44 -7.28 -6.10
N ARG A 68 -13.31 -7.98 -6.06
CA ARG A 68 -13.22 -9.41 -6.33
C ARG A 68 -12.28 -10.05 -5.31
N ALA A 69 -12.80 -11.02 -4.55
CA ALA A 69 -12.02 -11.71 -3.52
C ALA A 69 -10.87 -12.57 -4.08
N ASP A 70 -10.99 -13.02 -5.33
CA ASP A 70 -10.06 -13.91 -6.04
C ASP A 70 -9.04 -13.19 -6.93
N ARG A 71 -9.05 -11.85 -6.94
CA ARG A 71 -8.16 -11.07 -7.81
C ARG A 71 -6.70 -11.38 -7.51
N ALA A 72 -5.94 -11.73 -8.55
CA ALA A 72 -4.53 -12.08 -8.43
C ALA A 72 -3.60 -10.86 -8.33
N TRP A 73 -3.98 -9.71 -8.90
CA TRP A 73 -3.18 -8.50 -8.96
C TRP A 73 -3.97 -7.25 -8.60
N TYR A 74 -3.34 -6.37 -7.81
CA TYR A 74 -3.89 -5.08 -7.41
C TYR A 74 -2.90 -3.97 -7.71
N ALA A 75 -3.39 -2.90 -8.33
CA ALA A 75 -2.70 -1.62 -8.44
C ALA A 75 -3.25 -0.67 -7.37
N VAL A 76 -2.35 -0.17 -6.53
CA VAL A 76 -2.69 0.64 -5.37
C VAL A 76 -1.84 1.91 -5.38
N PRO A 77 -2.24 2.98 -6.08
CA PRO A 77 -1.66 4.29 -5.91
C PRO A 77 -1.84 4.78 -4.46
N PHE A 78 -0.85 5.53 -3.99
CA PHE A 78 -0.87 6.12 -2.67
C PHE A 78 -0.22 7.50 -2.67
N ALA A 79 -0.59 8.30 -1.69
CA ALA A 79 0.07 9.54 -1.35
C ALA A 79 0.11 9.69 0.17
N GLY A 80 1.18 10.28 0.68
CA GLY A 80 1.39 10.36 2.11
C GLY A 80 2.31 11.49 2.52
N PHE A 81 2.48 11.62 3.82
CA PHE A 81 3.36 12.60 4.44
C PHE A 81 3.93 12.06 5.75
N GLY A 82 5.03 12.62 6.16
CA GLY A 82 5.68 12.22 7.40
C GLY A 82 6.91 13.02 7.74
N TYR A 83 7.67 12.49 8.68
CA TYR A 83 8.91 13.09 9.16
C TYR A 83 10.10 12.21 8.79
N MET A 84 11.09 12.85 8.21
CA MET A 84 12.38 12.28 7.88
C MET A 84 13.43 12.83 8.82
N ALA A 85 14.25 11.94 9.37
CA ALA A 85 15.42 12.28 10.18
C ALA A 85 16.68 11.73 9.51
N SER A 86 17.75 12.51 9.53
CA SER A 86 19.06 12.13 9.02
C SER A 86 20.13 12.52 10.02
N ASN A 87 21.12 11.66 10.21
CA ASN A 87 22.25 11.91 11.10
C ASN A 87 23.53 11.98 10.26
N PHE A 88 24.28 13.07 10.43
CA PHE A 88 25.57 13.30 9.77
C PHE A 88 26.68 13.15 10.80
N THR A 89 27.70 12.38 10.45
CA THR A 89 28.94 12.33 11.21
C THR A 89 30.01 13.16 10.50
N ASP A 90 31.03 13.63 11.19
CA ASP A 90 32.14 14.50 10.71
C ASP A 90 32.90 14.04 9.47
N ARG A 91 32.53 12.88 8.90
CA ARG A 91 33.10 12.38 7.64
C ARG A 91 32.41 12.95 6.40
N SER A 92 31.34 13.72 6.54
CA SER A 92 30.79 14.51 5.44
C SER A 92 31.71 15.70 5.25
N GLN A 93 32.45 15.72 4.21
CA GLN A 93 33.51 16.59 3.71
C GLN A 93 33.36 18.14 3.91
N ARG A 94 32.57 18.59 4.88
CA ARG A 94 32.45 19.98 5.31
C ARG A 94 32.77 20.10 6.80
N GLU A 95 33.64 21.01 7.12
CA GLU A 95 34.14 21.32 8.47
C GLU A 95 33.05 21.67 9.53
N ASN A 96 31.76 21.78 9.15
CA ASN A 96 30.65 22.14 10.03
C ASN A 96 29.38 21.29 9.86
N ALA A 97 29.43 20.14 9.20
CA ALA A 97 28.24 19.35 8.91
C ALA A 97 28.08 18.12 9.83
N SER A 98 28.33 18.29 11.11
CA SER A 98 27.94 17.31 12.13
C SER A 98 26.56 17.67 12.70
N GLY A 99 25.66 16.68 12.83
CA GLY A 99 24.38 16.88 13.45
C GLY A 99 23.27 15.97 12.95
N SER A 100 22.12 16.10 13.56
CA SER A 100 20.88 15.44 13.15
C SER A 100 19.93 16.50 12.61
N ARG A 101 19.34 16.23 11.44
CA ARG A 101 18.32 17.09 10.86
C ARG A 101 17.03 16.35 10.68
N GLN A 102 15.93 17.07 10.87
CA GLN A 102 14.58 16.55 10.75
C GLN A 102 13.79 17.47 9.81
N GLU A 103 13.17 16.88 8.79
CA GLU A 103 12.39 17.62 7.83
C GLU A 103 11.06 16.91 7.55
N PHE A 104 10.07 17.71 7.23
CA PHE A 104 8.80 17.20 6.77
C PHE A 104 8.93 16.72 5.31
N ALA A 105 8.34 15.58 5.00
CA ALA A 105 8.43 14.99 3.67
C ALA A 105 7.06 14.50 3.17
N PHE A 106 6.88 14.59 1.86
CA PHE A 106 5.74 14.04 1.15
C PHE A 106 6.16 12.84 0.31
N THR A 107 5.26 11.87 0.21
CA THR A 107 5.44 10.71 -0.66
C THR A 107 4.26 10.56 -1.60
N ALA A 108 4.52 10.01 -2.78
CA ALA A 108 3.50 9.51 -3.68
C ALA A 108 4.06 8.35 -4.48
N GLY A 109 3.24 7.36 -4.79
CA GLY A 109 3.73 6.18 -5.50
C GLY A 109 2.65 5.22 -5.92
N LEU A 110 3.13 4.07 -6.40
CA LEU A 110 2.32 2.96 -6.84
C LEU A 110 2.82 1.67 -6.17
N LEU A 111 1.91 0.99 -5.50
CA LEU A 111 2.13 -0.33 -4.93
C LEU A 111 1.40 -1.36 -5.79
N SER A 112 2.15 -2.23 -6.45
CA SER A 112 1.64 -3.42 -7.15
C SER A 112 1.67 -4.60 -6.21
N LYS A 113 0.52 -5.23 -5.97
CA LYS A 113 0.37 -6.39 -5.08
C LYS A 113 -0.04 -7.61 -5.90
N PHE A 114 0.71 -8.68 -5.75
CA PHE A 114 0.45 -9.97 -6.39
C PHE A 114 0.09 -10.99 -5.32
N ARG A 115 -1.09 -11.58 -5.40
CA ARG A 115 -1.55 -12.57 -4.45
C ARG A 115 -0.78 -13.87 -4.65
N LEU A 116 -0.04 -14.30 -3.62
CA LEU A 116 0.63 -15.60 -3.58
C LEU A 116 -0.26 -16.65 -2.91
N SER A 117 -0.98 -16.24 -1.86
CA SER A 117 -1.89 -17.10 -1.12
C SER A 117 -2.99 -16.27 -0.44
N PRO A 118 -3.99 -16.88 0.22
CA PRO A 118 -4.97 -16.13 1.01
C PRO A 118 -4.35 -15.24 2.09
N ALA A 119 -3.18 -15.61 2.64
CA ALA A 119 -2.50 -14.89 3.71
C ALA A 119 -1.33 -14.02 3.25
N PHE A 120 -0.77 -14.25 2.06
CA PHE A 120 0.45 -13.60 1.60
C PHE A 120 0.30 -12.93 0.24
N ASP A 121 0.81 -11.69 0.14
CA ASP A 121 0.99 -10.98 -1.13
C ASP A 121 2.47 -10.66 -1.34
N PHE A 122 2.94 -10.80 -2.58
CA PHE A 122 4.20 -10.21 -3.04
C PHE A 122 3.93 -8.77 -3.51
N ASN A 123 4.83 -7.86 -3.17
CA ASN A 123 4.67 -6.44 -3.46
C ASN A 123 5.87 -5.90 -4.24
N ILE A 124 5.58 -5.03 -5.19
CA ILE A 124 6.54 -4.14 -5.84
C ILE A 124 6.04 -2.72 -5.62
N GLU A 125 6.86 -1.86 -5.02
CA GLU A 125 6.52 -0.47 -4.74
C GLU A 125 7.48 0.47 -5.48
N LEU A 126 6.93 1.43 -6.20
CA LEU A 126 7.63 2.59 -6.74
C LEU A 126 7.15 3.82 -5.98
N LYS A 127 8.07 4.58 -5.40
CA LYS A 127 7.76 5.71 -4.53
C LYS A 127 8.64 6.91 -4.85
N GLY A 128 8.00 8.05 -5.06
CA GLY A 128 8.62 9.36 -5.08
C GLY A 128 8.57 10.00 -3.70
N LEU A 129 9.63 10.69 -3.34
CA LEU A 129 9.79 11.44 -2.10
C LEU A 129 10.12 12.89 -2.42
N LEU A 130 9.52 13.83 -1.71
CA LEU A 130 9.82 15.25 -1.77
C LEU A 130 10.00 15.80 -0.35
N THR A 131 11.15 16.36 -0.05
CA THR A 131 11.48 16.98 1.24
C THR A 131 12.30 18.25 1.06
N LYS A 132 12.51 19.01 2.13
CA LYS A 132 13.42 20.15 2.09
C LYS A 132 14.87 19.67 2.04
N SER A 133 15.71 20.45 1.36
CA SER A 133 17.15 20.17 1.22
C SER A 133 17.93 20.23 2.53
N GLY A 134 17.33 20.76 3.61
CA GLY A 134 17.91 20.77 4.94
C GLY A 134 18.25 19.39 5.52
N ILE A 135 17.70 18.31 4.95
CA ILE A 135 18.04 16.91 5.31
C ILE A 135 19.41 16.48 4.78
N CYS A 136 20.02 17.22 3.86
CA CYS A 136 21.29 16.88 3.24
C CYS A 136 22.47 17.45 4.04
N PRO A 137 23.63 16.74 4.12
CA PRO A 137 24.82 17.22 4.82
C PRO A 137 25.49 18.42 4.12
N ALA A 138 25.25 18.64 2.83
CA ALA A 138 25.78 19.74 2.06
C ALA A 138 24.67 20.71 1.62
N GLU A 139 24.98 22.02 1.52
CA GLU A 139 24.07 22.97 0.89
C GLU A 139 23.95 22.61 -0.61
N MET A 140 22.80 22.05 -0.95
CA MET A 140 22.46 21.79 -2.34
C MET A 140 21.92 23.09 -2.97
N ASN A 141 22.22 23.29 -4.24
CA ASN A 141 21.62 24.37 -5.05
C ASN A 141 20.12 24.05 -5.26
N GLY A 142 19.28 24.39 -4.28
CA GLY A 142 17.84 24.15 -4.33
C GLY A 142 17.22 24.00 -2.94
N SER A 143 15.98 24.46 -2.79
CA SER A 143 15.25 24.40 -1.52
C SER A 143 14.64 23.02 -1.22
N TYR A 144 14.59 22.13 -2.21
CA TYR A 144 13.94 20.83 -2.11
C TYR A 144 14.81 19.70 -2.67
N LEU A 145 14.70 18.56 -2.02
CA LEU A 145 15.27 17.28 -2.45
C LEU A 145 14.13 16.37 -2.95
N ALA A 146 14.27 15.87 -4.17
CA ALA A 146 13.41 14.81 -4.70
C ALA A 146 14.18 13.50 -4.78
N GLY A 147 13.56 12.44 -4.31
CA GLY A 147 14.09 11.06 -4.34
C GLY A 147 13.11 10.12 -5.03
N LEU A 148 13.63 9.06 -5.63
CA LEU A 148 12.86 7.95 -6.18
C LEU A 148 13.38 6.66 -5.58
N SER A 149 12.48 5.79 -5.12
CA SER A 149 12.82 4.48 -4.63
C SER A 149 11.96 3.39 -5.27
N ALA A 150 12.54 2.19 -5.39
CA ALA A 150 11.86 0.99 -5.82
C ALA A 150 12.15 -0.11 -4.79
N THR A 151 11.11 -0.71 -4.23
CA THR A 151 11.24 -1.75 -3.22
C THR A 151 10.40 -2.97 -3.57
N VAL A 152 10.86 -4.12 -3.09
CA VAL A 152 10.11 -5.38 -3.16
C VAL A 152 9.88 -5.89 -1.74
N GLY A 153 8.77 -6.58 -1.51
CA GLY A 153 8.44 -7.03 -0.17
C GLY A 153 7.32 -8.07 -0.15
N ILE A 154 6.99 -8.48 1.06
CA ILE A 154 5.90 -9.43 1.33
C ILE A 154 4.95 -8.78 2.33
N THR A 155 3.65 -8.88 2.06
CA THR A 155 2.60 -8.52 3.02
C THR A 155 1.97 -9.79 3.58
N TYR A 156 1.89 -9.87 4.90
CA TYR A 156 1.08 -10.85 5.60
C TYR A 156 -0.28 -10.24 5.99
N ARG A 157 -1.36 -10.97 5.75
CA ARG A 157 -2.73 -10.56 6.11
C ARG A 157 -3.16 -11.27 7.38
N PHE A 158 -3.34 -10.52 8.47
CA PHE A 158 -3.74 -11.07 9.76
C PHE A 158 -5.20 -11.55 9.80
N ASN A 159 -6.06 -11.03 8.91
CA ASN A 159 -7.47 -11.40 8.88
C ASN A 159 -8.00 -11.37 7.44
N GLN A 160 -8.64 -12.47 7.03
CA GLN A 160 -9.31 -12.55 5.74
C GLN A 160 -10.74 -12.02 5.91
N ARG A 161 -10.93 -10.72 5.74
CA ARG A 161 -12.27 -10.15 5.66
C ARG A 161 -12.75 -10.20 4.22
N GLY A 162 -13.81 -10.97 3.97
CA GLY A 162 -14.67 -10.75 2.81
C GLY A 162 -15.34 -9.38 2.99
N TRP A 163 -15.24 -8.53 1.98
CA TRP A 163 -16.01 -7.30 1.94
C TRP A 163 -17.38 -7.62 1.38
N GLU A 164 -18.36 -7.78 2.24
CA GLU A 164 -19.76 -7.86 1.83
C GLU A 164 -20.28 -6.43 1.62
N ARG A 165 -21.05 -6.20 0.56
CA ARG A 165 -21.76 -4.94 0.39
C ARG A 165 -22.80 -4.84 1.49
N GLY A 166 -22.56 -4.00 2.50
CA GLY A 166 -23.60 -3.62 3.46
C GLY A 166 -24.74 -2.89 2.73
N VAL A 167 -25.96 -3.31 2.94
CA VAL A 167 -27.13 -2.52 2.59
C VAL A 167 -27.34 -1.52 3.71
N PRO A 168 -27.48 -0.21 3.42
CA PRO A 168 -27.71 0.79 4.48
C PRO A 168 -28.92 0.40 5.33
N GLY A 169 -28.73 0.33 6.66
CA GLY A 169 -29.78 -0.02 7.61
C GLY A 169 -29.92 -1.52 7.93
N TYR A 170 -29.11 -2.39 7.33
CA TYR A 170 -29.11 -3.82 7.61
C TYR A 170 -27.72 -4.27 8.08
N THR A 171 -27.70 -5.17 9.06
CA THR A 171 -26.48 -5.82 9.52
C THR A 171 -26.08 -6.98 8.58
N ALA A 172 -24.83 -7.45 8.66
CA ALA A 172 -24.41 -8.65 7.91
C ALA A 172 -25.25 -9.90 8.25
N ASP A 173 -25.74 -9.98 9.48
CA ASP A 173 -26.59 -11.08 9.92
C ASP A 173 -27.99 -10.99 9.32
N ASP A 174 -28.54 -9.78 9.17
CA ASP A 174 -29.82 -9.56 8.50
C ASP A 174 -29.75 -9.96 7.01
N ILE A 175 -28.65 -9.63 6.35
CA ILE A 175 -28.41 -10.00 4.94
C ILE A 175 -28.31 -11.53 4.81
N ARG A 176 -27.59 -12.22 5.70
CA ARG A 176 -27.52 -13.69 5.72
C ARG A 176 -28.88 -14.33 5.99
N ALA A 177 -29.62 -13.79 6.95
CA ALA A 177 -30.98 -14.27 7.25
C ALA A 177 -31.90 -14.13 6.02
N PHE A 178 -31.83 -13.01 5.32
CA PHE A 178 -32.56 -12.79 4.06
C PHE A 178 -32.14 -13.76 2.96
N GLN A 179 -30.84 -13.99 2.76
CA GLN A 179 -30.33 -14.95 1.78
C GLN A 179 -30.79 -16.39 2.08
N ASN A 180 -30.77 -16.79 3.35
CA ASN A 180 -31.27 -18.09 3.79
C ASN A 180 -32.78 -18.22 3.56
N ALA A 181 -33.55 -17.17 3.84
CA ALA A 181 -34.99 -17.16 3.59
C ALA A 181 -35.32 -17.29 2.08
N VAL A 182 -34.57 -16.59 1.21
CA VAL A 182 -34.71 -16.71 -0.25
C VAL A 182 -34.35 -18.13 -0.73
N ALA A 183 -33.26 -18.71 -0.21
CA ALA A 183 -32.88 -20.07 -0.56
C ALA A 183 -33.95 -21.10 -0.13
N ALA A 184 -34.47 -20.99 1.10
CA ALA A 184 -35.56 -21.83 1.59
C ALA A 184 -36.83 -21.66 0.76
N GLY A 185 -37.19 -20.43 0.37
CA GLY A 185 -38.30 -20.16 -0.51
C GLY A 185 -38.18 -20.79 -1.90
N ASN A 186 -36.99 -20.74 -2.48
CA ASN A 186 -36.70 -21.38 -3.77
C ASN A 186 -36.81 -22.91 -3.68
N SER A 187 -36.29 -23.53 -2.63
CA SER A 187 -36.39 -24.96 -2.40
C SER A 187 -37.85 -25.41 -2.21
N ALA A 188 -38.67 -24.65 -1.46
CA ALA A 188 -40.09 -24.91 -1.30
C ALA A 188 -40.85 -24.78 -2.64
N LEU A 189 -40.50 -23.80 -3.47
CA LEU A 189 -41.07 -23.60 -4.80
C LEU A 189 -40.77 -24.78 -5.75
N GLU A 190 -39.53 -25.29 -5.72
CA GLU A 190 -39.13 -26.46 -6.49
C GLU A 190 -39.88 -27.71 -6.06
N ALA A 191 -40.01 -27.92 -4.73
CA ALA A 191 -40.79 -29.03 -4.18
C ALA A 191 -42.24 -28.96 -4.63
N ALA A 192 -42.89 -27.80 -4.53
CA ALA A 192 -44.28 -27.61 -4.97
C ALA A 192 -44.46 -27.83 -6.49
N ARG A 193 -43.47 -27.40 -7.32
CA ARG A 193 -43.48 -27.65 -8.76
C ARG A 193 -43.38 -29.15 -9.08
N SER A 194 -42.53 -29.87 -8.37
CA SER A 194 -42.37 -31.32 -8.52
C SER A 194 -43.65 -32.05 -8.13
N GLU A 195 -44.27 -31.68 -7.03
CA GLU A 195 -45.53 -32.26 -6.57
C GLU A 195 -46.67 -31.99 -7.56
N ASN A 196 -46.79 -30.77 -8.08
CA ASN A 196 -47.75 -30.43 -9.10
C ASN A 196 -47.56 -31.25 -10.40
N ALA A 197 -46.30 -31.45 -10.82
CA ALA A 197 -45.99 -32.25 -12.00
C ALA A 197 -46.40 -33.71 -11.78
N ASP A 198 -46.16 -34.28 -10.59
CA ASP A 198 -46.54 -35.64 -10.23
C ASP A 198 -48.07 -35.80 -10.19
N LEU A 199 -48.79 -34.86 -9.59
CA LEU A 199 -50.24 -34.80 -9.59
C LEU A 199 -50.82 -34.72 -11.02
N ALA A 200 -50.24 -33.89 -11.88
CA ALA A 200 -50.65 -33.76 -13.27
C ALA A 200 -50.45 -35.08 -14.06
N ASN A 201 -49.39 -35.87 -13.75
CA ASN A 201 -49.13 -37.16 -14.36
C ASN A 201 -50.09 -38.26 -13.87
N ARG A 202 -50.54 -38.14 -12.63
CA ARG A 202 -51.51 -39.10 -12.02
C ARG A 202 -52.94 -38.87 -12.45
N LEU A 203 -53.27 -37.70 -13.04
CA LEU A 203 -54.58 -37.34 -13.54
C LEU A 203 -54.78 -37.66 -15.05
N LYS A 204 -53.69 -38.13 -15.72
CA LYS A 204 -53.76 -38.68 -17.10
C LYS A 204 -53.96 -40.18 -17.09
#